data_5a89f0c66a9cae023cc93ea0296b5054
#
_entry.id   5a89f0c66a9cae023cc93ea0296b5054
#
_cell.length_a   1.000
_cell.length_b   1.000
_cell.length_c   1.000
_cell.angle_alpha   90.00
_cell.angle_beta   90.00
_cell.angle_gamma   90.00
#
_symmetry.space_group_name_H-M   'P 1'
#
loop_
_entity.id
_entity.type
_entity.pdbx_description
1 polymer ?
#
loop_
_entity_poly.entity_id
_entity_poly.type
_entity_poly.pdbx_seq_one_letter_code
_entity_poly.pdbx_strand_id
1 'polypeptide(L)'
;MEQIISQVVKQLFDQDISVQLTRPDPKFGDFATNVALQLAKPLGKNPREIAEMIAENLRKEEDFSEVSVAGPGFINVKLSDQSVLNSLKKEPTTKRAGQTVVIETNCPNPFKAMHIGHALNAILADTMANLLAVDGAIVHRVSYHGDVGTHVGKSMWAILREIDGDVNKLNEIPTDKRNEFMSRMYVEGARAAKESPEAKAEIDELAKQSFVLDDPLYKQVYEICKSWSFDEIDSNVGRLGNVPIERRYVESETEELGKSLIKEKTPEVFTKSDGAYVFKGSKYGAFDNVFIGSHGNGLYGAHDMGLIQLKYKDYPNLDLSITVNGEEQAAYFRGVIAASELSIPALKGKLFNYATGLVKLTTGKMSSRTGEVVTIGWLFDEFKKAIENAGGEPTDDVIAGALRYQFLKVKIGGDVIFDINDAVSLTGNTGSYLQYAHARARGILAKSDKEIAFPTGLFDEDKMLVRKLSEYVDVVDRAKESLEPHHVCTYLFELAQEFNRYYEKNQVIGSDKEAHRVGIVAIYADILKAGLAILGIVAPNKI
;
A
#
# COMPACT_ATOMS: atom_id res chain seq x y z
N MET A 1 19.41 -0.08 -22.66
CA MET A 1 20.13 -1.36 -22.53
C MET A 1 19.43 -2.49 -23.27
N GLU A 2 18.18 -2.81 -22.95
CA GLU A 2 17.42 -3.85 -23.66
C GLU A 2 17.38 -3.64 -25.16
N GLN A 3 17.14 -2.40 -25.60
CA GLN A 3 17.12 -2.05 -27.03
C GLN A 3 18.47 -2.30 -27.74
N ILE A 4 19.59 -1.95 -27.08
CA ILE A 4 20.92 -2.19 -27.65
C ILE A 4 21.14 -3.68 -27.86
N ILE A 5 20.85 -4.50 -26.84
CA ILE A 5 21.01 -5.95 -26.92
C ILE A 5 20.04 -6.55 -27.95
N SER A 6 18.78 -6.09 -27.99
CA SER A 6 17.82 -6.53 -29.01
C SER A 6 18.26 -6.19 -30.43
N GLN A 7 18.83 -5.01 -30.64
CA GLN A 7 19.38 -4.61 -31.94
C GLN A 7 20.56 -5.50 -32.35
N VAL A 8 21.50 -5.79 -31.44
CA VAL A 8 22.62 -6.71 -31.70
C VAL A 8 22.10 -8.11 -32.03
N VAL A 9 21.10 -8.61 -31.29
CA VAL A 9 20.47 -9.91 -31.60
C VAL A 9 19.83 -9.91 -32.98
N LYS A 10 19.09 -8.85 -33.33
CA LYS A 10 18.45 -8.71 -34.64
C LYS A 10 19.48 -8.68 -35.78
N GLN A 11 20.57 -7.95 -35.60
CA GLN A 11 21.66 -7.86 -36.58
C GLN A 11 22.38 -9.21 -36.81
N LEU A 12 22.62 -9.95 -35.71
CA LEU A 12 23.40 -11.20 -35.80
C LEU A 12 22.57 -12.40 -36.26
N PHE A 13 21.31 -12.46 -35.90
CA PHE A 13 20.48 -13.67 -36.01
C PHE A 13 19.16 -13.47 -36.74
N ASP A 14 18.82 -12.24 -37.11
CA ASP A 14 17.50 -11.85 -37.68
C ASP A 14 16.31 -12.31 -36.82
N GLN A 15 16.51 -12.29 -35.49
CA GLN A 15 15.49 -12.65 -34.52
C GLN A 15 14.98 -11.41 -33.78
N ASP A 16 13.65 -11.27 -33.70
CA ASP A 16 12.99 -10.29 -32.82
C ASP A 16 12.70 -10.97 -31.48
N ILE A 17 13.40 -10.58 -30.44
CA ILE A 17 13.26 -11.14 -29.10
C ILE A 17 13.17 -10.03 -28.05
N SER A 18 12.30 -10.22 -27.09
CA SER A 18 12.24 -9.37 -25.90
C SER A 18 13.39 -9.75 -24.98
N VAL A 19 14.36 -8.86 -24.83
CA VAL A 19 15.49 -9.05 -23.93
C VAL A 19 15.04 -8.70 -22.50
N GLN A 20 15.24 -9.62 -21.59
CA GLN A 20 15.05 -9.38 -20.17
C GLN A 20 16.39 -9.13 -19.50
N LEU A 21 16.46 -8.04 -18.74
CA LEU A 21 17.62 -7.70 -17.93
C LEU A 21 17.31 -7.96 -16.44
N THR A 22 18.29 -8.51 -15.75
CA THR A 22 18.27 -8.66 -14.30
C THR A 22 19.51 -7.99 -13.71
N ARG A 23 19.43 -7.49 -12.48
CA ARG A 23 20.61 -7.01 -11.75
C ARG A 23 21.23 -8.18 -10.99
N PRO A 24 22.44 -8.60 -11.35
CA PRO A 24 23.16 -9.66 -10.65
C PRO A 24 23.83 -9.12 -9.38
N ASP A 25 24.51 -10.00 -8.62
CA ASP A 25 25.46 -9.55 -7.61
C ASP A 25 26.47 -8.55 -8.24
N PRO A 26 26.76 -7.40 -7.61
CA PRO A 26 27.60 -6.33 -8.18
C PRO A 26 28.98 -6.78 -8.72
N LYS A 27 29.51 -7.88 -8.20
CA LYS A 27 30.77 -8.47 -8.69
C LYS A 27 30.69 -8.99 -10.13
N PHE A 28 29.47 -9.24 -10.64
CA PHE A 28 29.24 -9.73 -12.01
C PHE A 28 28.90 -8.64 -13.02
N GLY A 29 28.66 -7.40 -12.56
CA GLY A 29 28.31 -6.26 -13.40
C GLY A 29 27.02 -5.59 -12.98
N ASP A 30 26.53 -4.69 -13.81
CA ASP A 30 25.30 -3.91 -13.55
C ASP A 30 24.04 -4.65 -14.02
N PHE A 31 24.15 -5.40 -15.13
CA PHE A 31 23.04 -6.20 -15.65
C PHE A 31 23.51 -7.57 -16.15
N ALA A 32 22.60 -8.52 -16.14
CA ALA A 32 22.74 -9.84 -16.74
C ALA A 32 21.55 -10.17 -17.63
N THR A 33 21.76 -10.90 -18.71
CA THR A 33 20.70 -11.43 -19.55
C THR A 33 20.93 -12.90 -19.90
N ASN A 34 19.84 -13.65 -20.04
CA ASN A 34 19.81 -15.02 -20.51
C ASN A 34 19.38 -15.14 -21.99
N VAL A 35 19.44 -14.06 -22.75
CA VAL A 35 18.95 -13.99 -24.14
C VAL A 35 19.56 -15.08 -25.03
N ALA A 36 20.84 -15.42 -24.85
CA ALA A 36 21.49 -16.48 -25.60
C ALA A 36 20.91 -17.88 -25.32
N LEU A 37 20.47 -18.14 -24.08
CA LEU A 37 19.76 -19.37 -23.71
C LEU A 37 18.38 -19.46 -24.40
N GLN A 38 17.69 -18.34 -24.53
CA GLN A 38 16.40 -18.27 -25.21
C GLN A 38 16.57 -18.51 -26.72
N LEU A 39 17.65 -18.03 -27.32
CA LEU A 39 17.96 -18.19 -28.73
C LEU A 39 18.52 -19.56 -29.11
N ALA A 40 19.03 -20.32 -28.15
CA ALA A 40 19.71 -21.61 -28.42
C ALA A 40 18.83 -22.61 -29.18
N LYS A 41 17.59 -22.78 -28.75
CA LYS A 41 16.64 -23.71 -29.37
C LYS A 41 16.18 -23.25 -30.76
N PRO A 42 15.74 -21.99 -30.95
CA PRO A 42 15.39 -21.49 -32.30
C PRO A 42 16.51 -21.55 -33.31
N LEU A 43 17.77 -21.28 -32.89
CA LEU A 43 18.91 -21.27 -33.78
C LEU A 43 19.62 -22.63 -33.94
N GLY A 44 19.27 -23.61 -33.09
CA GLY A 44 19.95 -24.92 -33.10
C GLY A 44 21.45 -24.84 -32.79
N LYS A 45 21.88 -23.82 -32.00
CA LYS A 45 23.29 -23.54 -31.67
C LYS A 45 23.54 -23.66 -30.17
N ASN A 46 24.80 -23.82 -29.79
CA ASN A 46 25.20 -23.81 -28.39
C ASN A 46 24.96 -22.41 -27.80
N PRO A 47 24.24 -22.30 -26.66
CA PRO A 47 23.92 -21.00 -26.06
C PRO A 47 25.17 -20.21 -25.66
N ARG A 48 26.27 -20.86 -25.29
CA ARG A 48 27.51 -20.16 -24.96
C ARG A 48 28.17 -19.55 -26.21
N GLU A 49 28.11 -20.22 -27.37
CA GLU A 49 28.59 -19.66 -28.63
C GLU A 49 27.76 -18.44 -29.04
N ILE A 50 26.42 -18.51 -28.89
CA ILE A 50 25.52 -17.38 -29.13
C ILE A 50 25.87 -16.21 -28.20
N ALA A 51 26.10 -16.50 -26.91
CA ALA A 51 26.48 -15.49 -25.92
C ALA A 51 27.80 -14.79 -26.27
N GLU A 52 28.82 -15.53 -26.70
CA GLU A 52 30.09 -14.91 -27.11
C GLU A 52 29.93 -14.04 -28.37
N MET A 53 29.14 -14.47 -29.36
CA MET A 53 28.88 -13.66 -30.57
C MET A 53 28.17 -12.33 -30.20
N ILE A 54 27.18 -12.38 -29.27
CA ILE A 54 26.51 -11.18 -28.79
C ILE A 54 27.50 -10.32 -28.00
N ALA A 55 28.24 -10.91 -27.07
CA ALA A 55 29.19 -10.20 -26.21
C ALA A 55 30.30 -9.49 -27.02
N GLU A 56 30.82 -10.11 -28.09
CA GLU A 56 31.80 -9.47 -28.98
C GLU A 56 31.27 -8.20 -29.64
N ASN A 57 29.98 -8.15 -29.98
CA ASN A 57 29.37 -6.96 -30.54
C ASN A 57 29.06 -5.92 -29.46
N LEU A 58 28.54 -6.35 -28.28
CA LEU A 58 28.31 -5.45 -27.18
C LEU A 58 29.60 -4.78 -26.66
N ARG A 59 30.76 -5.44 -26.73
CA ARG A 59 32.06 -4.84 -26.38
C ARG A 59 32.47 -3.64 -27.26
N LYS A 60 31.83 -3.46 -28.40
CA LYS A 60 32.07 -2.32 -29.30
C LYS A 60 31.20 -1.10 -28.97
N GLU A 61 30.17 -1.28 -28.15
CA GLU A 61 29.25 -0.23 -27.75
C GLU A 61 29.86 0.62 -26.61
N GLU A 62 29.85 1.93 -26.76
CA GLU A 62 30.40 2.87 -25.77
C GLU A 62 29.64 2.85 -24.44
N ASP A 63 28.43 2.30 -24.43
CA ASP A 63 27.59 2.15 -23.25
C ASP A 63 28.16 1.17 -22.23
N PHE A 64 29.03 0.25 -22.62
CA PHE A 64 29.56 -0.80 -21.76
C PHE A 64 31.05 -0.63 -21.51
N SER A 65 31.47 -0.68 -20.24
CA SER A 65 32.88 -0.72 -19.86
C SER A 65 33.44 -2.15 -19.84
N GLU A 66 32.56 -3.16 -19.63
CA GLU A 66 32.93 -4.57 -19.59
C GLU A 66 31.73 -5.43 -20.02
N VAL A 67 31.98 -6.46 -20.83
CA VAL A 67 31.00 -7.49 -21.20
C VAL A 67 31.63 -8.85 -21.07
N SER A 68 31.04 -9.72 -20.25
CA SER A 68 31.54 -11.06 -19.98
C SER A 68 30.46 -12.13 -20.14
N VAL A 69 30.88 -13.34 -20.48
CA VAL A 69 29.99 -14.50 -20.61
C VAL A 69 30.23 -15.44 -19.44
N ALA A 70 29.15 -15.82 -18.74
CA ALA A 70 29.22 -16.69 -17.58
C ALA A 70 28.32 -17.94 -17.73
N GLY A 71 28.75 -19.03 -17.13
CA GLY A 71 28.00 -20.29 -17.11
C GLY A 71 27.63 -20.81 -18.51
N PRO A 72 26.38 -21.30 -18.69
CA PRO A 72 25.93 -21.92 -19.94
C PRO A 72 25.59 -20.91 -21.08
N GLY A 73 25.67 -19.59 -20.83
CA GLY A 73 25.33 -18.56 -21.82
C GLY A 73 24.65 -17.32 -21.23
N PHE A 74 24.92 -17.00 -19.98
CA PHE A 74 24.56 -15.69 -19.41
C PHE A 74 25.55 -14.64 -19.89
N ILE A 75 25.04 -13.48 -20.25
CA ILE A 75 25.85 -12.32 -20.62
C ILE A 75 25.72 -11.29 -19.49
N ASN A 76 26.85 -10.95 -18.87
CA ASN A 76 26.92 -9.90 -17.85
C ASN A 76 27.53 -8.64 -18.49
N VAL A 77 26.94 -7.48 -18.19
CA VAL A 77 27.42 -6.20 -18.69
C VAL A 77 27.65 -5.23 -17.54
N LYS A 78 28.71 -4.46 -17.63
CA LYS A 78 29.04 -3.34 -16.76
C LYS A 78 28.95 -2.05 -17.58
N LEU A 79 28.20 -1.10 -17.09
CA LEU A 79 28.00 0.18 -17.78
C LEU A 79 29.28 1.03 -17.75
N SER A 80 29.48 1.85 -18.78
CA SER A 80 30.45 2.93 -18.72
C SER A 80 30.00 3.99 -17.70
N ASP A 81 30.96 4.76 -17.16
CA ASP A 81 30.64 5.80 -16.19
C ASP A 81 29.65 6.83 -16.76
N GLN A 82 29.77 7.14 -18.07
CA GLN A 82 28.83 8.02 -18.76
C GLN A 82 27.42 7.43 -18.84
N SER A 83 27.29 6.14 -19.13
CA SER A 83 26.00 5.46 -19.19
C SER A 83 25.34 5.36 -17.80
N VAL A 84 26.12 5.17 -16.73
CA VAL A 84 25.62 5.23 -15.37
C VAL A 84 25.10 6.64 -15.05
N LEU A 85 25.85 7.71 -15.36
CA LEU A 85 25.43 9.10 -15.17
C LEU A 85 24.16 9.43 -15.98
N ASN A 86 24.08 8.96 -17.23
CA ASN A 86 22.91 9.16 -18.07
C ASN A 86 21.68 8.44 -17.49
N SER A 87 21.85 7.29 -16.83
CA SER A 87 20.74 6.57 -16.19
C SER A 87 20.12 7.32 -15.01
N LEU A 88 20.90 8.17 -14.30
CA LEU A 88 20.40 9.00 -13.21
C LEU A 88 19.42 10.11 -13.67
N LYS A 89 19.39 10.41 -14.97
CA LYS A 89 18.47 11.41 -15.55
C LYS A 89 17.16 10.79 -16.05
N LYS A 90 17.03 9.47 -15.97
CA LYS A 90 15.82 8.78 -16.42
C LYS A 90 14.74 8.89 -15.36
N GLU A 91 13.51 9.04 -15.83
CA GLU A 91 12.31 8.96 -15.02
C GLU A 91 11.70 7.55 -15.08
N PRO A 92 11.00 7.11 -14.03
CA PRO A 92 10.22 5.89 -14.09
C PRO A 92 9.23 5.88 -15.25
N THR A 93 8.97 4.71 -15.83
CA THR A 93 8.02 4.57 -16.95
C THR A 93 6.59 4.89 -16.53
N THR A 94 5.71 5.26 -17.46
CA THR A 94 4.28 5.51 -17.21
C THR A 94 3.42 4.57 -18.06
N LYS A 95 3.41 3.29 -17.68
CA LYS A 95 2.69 2.24 -18.43
C LYS A 95 1.15 2.35 -18.31
N ARG A 96 0.66 3.01 -17.27
CA ARG A 96 -0.76 3.17 -16.96
C ARG A 96 -1.30 4.57 -17.30
N ALA A 97 -0.59 5.32 -18.14
CA ALA A 97 -1.01 6.66 -18.52
C ALA A 97 -2.44 6.68 -19.07
N GLY A 98 -3.32 7.47 -18.44
CA GLY A 98 -4.72 7.61 -18.81
C GLY A 98 -5.66 6.50 -18.32
N GLN A 99 -5.17 5.47 -17.64
CA GLN A 99 -6.03 4.49 -16.98
C GLN A 99 -6.70 5.09 -15.74
N THR A 100 -7.98 4.80 -15.55
CA THR A 100 -8.76 5.19 -14.36
C THR A 100 -8.77 4.06 -13.36
N VAL A 101 -8.26 4.32 -12.16
CA VAL A 101 -8.19 3.35 -11.06
C VAL A 101 -9.02 3.84 -9.88
N VAL A 102 -9.90 3.00 -9.35
CA VAL A 102 -10.64 3.23 -8.11
C VAL A 102 -10.09 2.30 -7.04
N ILE A 103 -9.57 2.84 -5.95
CA ILE A 103 -8.99 2.06 -4.86
C ILE A 103 -9.58 2.44 -3.52
N GLU A 104 -9.95 1.44 -2.72
CA GLU A 104 -10.43 1.61 -1.36
C GLU A 104 -9.26 1.74 -0.41
N THR A 105 -9.06 2.94 0.16
CA THR A 105 -7.88 3.23 0.99
C THR A 105 -8.15 3.29 2.48
N ASN A 106 -9.40 3.51 2.92
CA ASN A 106 -9.72 3.77 4.32
C ASN A 106 -11.09 3.21 4.67
N CYS A 107 -11.18 1.96 5.12
CA CYS A 107 -12.46 1.26 5.31
C CYS A 107 -12.73 0.78 6.75
N PRO A 108 -12.37 1.52 7.84
CA PRO A 108 -12.83 1.16 9.18
C PRO A 108 -14.32 1.52 9.35
N ASN A 109 -15.05 0.72 10.12
CA ASN A 109 -16.46 0.97 10.35
C ASN A 109 -16.68 2.03 11.45
N PRO A 110 -17.66 2.95 11.30
CA PRO A 110 -18.06 3.85 12.37
C PRO A 110 -18.61 3.07 13.58
N PHE A 111 -18.83 3.75 14.70
CA PHE A 111 -19.30 3.21 15.97
C PHE A 111 -18.36 2.22 16.66
N LYS A 112 -17.14 2.04 16.17
CA LYS A 112 -16.10 1.26 16.85
C LYS A 112 -14.72 1.86 16.56
N ALA A 113 -13.76 1.65 17.48
CA ALA A 113 -12.43 2.21 17.33
C ALA A 113 -11.67 1.63 16.13
N MET A 114 -10.94 2.49 15.44
CA MET A 114 -9.96 2.08 14.43
C MET A 114 -8.78 1.38 15.10
N HIS A 115 -8.38 0.22 14.59
CA HIS A 115 -7.31 -0.60 15.16
C HIS A 115 -6.15 -0.81 14.17
N ILE A 116 -5.05 -1.36 14.68
CA ILE A 116 -3.79 -1.55 13.93
C ILE A 116 -3.97 -2.34 12.61
N GLY A 117 -4.89 -3.29 12.54
CA GLY A 117 -5.20 -4.00 11.29
C GLY A 117 -5.83 -3.09 10.23
N HIS A 118 -6.70 -2.16 10.65
CA HIS A 118 -7.22 -1.12 9.74
C HIS A 118 -6.11 -0.20 9.25
N ALA A 119 -5.13 0.14 10.11
CA ALA A 119 -3.98 0.95 9.71
C ALA A 119 -3.11 0.25 8.66
N LEU A 120 -2.86 -1.07 8.80
CA LEU A 120 -2.12 -1.82 7.79
C LEU A 120 -2.81 -1.74 6.42
N ASN A 121 -4.11 -2.05 6.37
CA ASN A 121 -4.87 -2.01 5.12
C ASN A 121 -4.89 -0.60 4.51
N ALA A 122 -5.11 0.43 5.33
CA ALA A 122 -5.16 1.82 4.89
C ALA A 122 -3.81 2.29 4.33
N ILE A 123 -2.70 2.03 5.04
CA ILE A 123 -1.36 2.40 4.61
C ILE A 123 -0.96 1.67 3.32
N LEU A 124 -1.23 0.37 3.24
CA LEU A 124 -0.90 -0.42 2.05
C LEU A 124 -1.68 0.07 0.84
N ALA A 125 -3.00 0.23 0.97
CA ALA A 125 -3.85 0.68 -0.13
C ALA A 125 -3.48 2.09 -0.61
N ASP A 126 -3.20 3.03 0.31
CA ASP A 126 -2.73 4.37 -0.05
C ASP A 126 -1.37 4.34 -0.77
N THR A 127 -0.45 3.48 -0.33
CA THR A 127 0.85 3.32 -1.00
C THR A 127 0.71 2.67 -2.38
N MET A 128 -0.20 1.70 -2.55
CA MET A 128 -0.52 1.17 -3.88
C MET A 128 -1.11 2.24 -4.79
N ALA A 129 -1.96 3.13 -4.25
CA ALA A 129 -2.49 4.28 -4.96
C ALA A 129 -1.37 5.24 -5.42
N ASN A 130 -0.36 5.48 -4.57
CA ASN A 130 0.82 6.27 -4.94
C ASN A 130 1.63 5.62 -6.06
N LEU A 131 1.87 4.29 -6.00
CA LEU A 131 2.56 3.55 -7.06
C LEU A 131 1.82 3.64 -8.40
N LEU A 132 0.49 3.50 -8.38
CA LEU A 132 -0.35 3.62 -9.56
C LEU A 132 -0.32 5.05 -10.14
N ALA A 133 -0.33 6.07 -9.29
CA ALA A 133 -0.21 7.47 -9.71
C ALA A 133 1.15 7.77 -10.35
N VAL A 134 2.25 7.23 -9.78
CA VAL A 134 3.59 7.33 -10.38
C VAL A 134 3.67 6.59 -11.71
N ASP A 135 2.86 5.55 -11.92
CA ASP A 135 2.74 4.84 -13.20
C ASP A 135 1.85 5.58 -14.23
N GLY A 136 1.34 6.76 -13.88
CA GLY A 136 0.56 7.64 -14.74
C GLY A 136 -0.95 7.41 -14.70
N ALA A 137 -1.48 6.57 -13.82
CA ALA A 137 -2.90 6.34 -13.67
C ALA A 137 -3.61 7.56 -13.02
N ILE A 138 -4.86 7.77 -13.40
CA ILE A 138 -5.80 8.65 -12.71
C ILE A 138 -6.39 7.83 -11.55
N VAL A 139 -5.97 8.14 -10.32
CA VAL A 139 -6.31 7.33 -9.15
C VAL A 139 -7.35 8.02 -8.28
N HIS A 140 -8.50 7.38 -8.15
CA HIS A 140 -9.59 7.79 -7.27
C HIS A 140 -9.53 7.00 -5.96
N ARG A 141 -9.25 7.68 -4.85
CA ARG A 141 -9.26 7.11 -3.50
C ARG A 141 -10.65 7.18 -2.92
N VAL A 142 -11.21 6.04 -2.59
CA VAL A 142 -12.56 5.93 -2.02
C VAL A 142 -12.52 5.15 -0.71
N SER A 143 -13.62 5.13 0.03
CA SER A 143 -13.75 4.31 1.23
C SER A 143 -15.10 3.60 1.26
N TYR A 144 -15.16 2.49 1.99
CA TYR A 144 -16.38 1.76 2.25
C TYR A 144 -16.51 1.40 3.73
N HIS A 145 -17.65 1.73 4.33
CA HIS A 145 -17.86 1.61 5.77
C HIS A 145 -19.19 0.92 6.09
N GLY A 146 -19.14 -0.06 6.99
CA GLY A 146 -20.35 -0.62 7.57
C GLY A 146 -20.93 0.33 8.61
N ASP A 147 -21.97 1.06 8.26
CA ASP A 147 -22.66 2.01 9.13
C ASP A 147 -23.96 1.44 9.71
N VAL A 148 -24.26 0.18 9.46
CA VAL A 148 -25.47 -0.52 9.91
C VAL A 148 -25.16 -1.87 10.56
N GLY A 149 -26.12 -2.46 11.26
CA GLY A 149 -26.03 -3.83 11.76
C GLY A 149 -25.57 -3.95 13.23
N THR A 150 -25.12 -5.14 13.61
CA THR A 150 -24.93 -5.52 15.02
C THR A 150 -23.91 -4.67 15.77
N HIS A 151 -22.84 -4.20 15.13
CA HIS A 151 -21.84 -3.36 15.81
C HIS A 151 -22.39 -1.97 16.13
N VAL A 152 -23.23 -1.41 15.25
CA VAL A 152 -23.96 -0.18 15.49
C VAL A 152 -24.97 -0.39 16.63
N GLY A 153 -25.75 -1.46 16.59
CA GLY A 153 -26.69 -1.81 17.67
C GLY A 153 -26.04 -1.89 19.04
N LYS A 154 -24.82 -2.45 19.16
CA LYS A 154 -24.05 -2.50 20.41
C LYS A 154 -23.74 -1.11 20.94
N SER A 155 -23.21 -0.24 20.11
CA SER A 155 -22.87 1.13 20.52
C SER A 155 -24.13 1.93 20.86
N MET A 156 -25.17 1.85 20.04
CA MET A 156 -26.44 2.54 20.26
C MET A 156 -27.12 2.10 21.53
N TRP A 157 -27.05 0.80 21.88
CA TRP A 157 -27.61 0.29 23.15
C TRP A 157 -26.98 0.97 24.37
N ALA A 158 -25.66 1.09 24.39
CA ALA A 158 -24.96 1.74 25.50
C ALA A 158 -25.18 3.27 25.49
N ILE A 159 -25.12 3.91 24.29
CA ILE A 159 -25.31 5.36 24.15
C ILE A 159 -26.71 5.77 24.64
N LEU A 160 -27.78 5.11 24.18
CA LEU A 160 -29.16 5.45 24.55
C LEU A 160 -29.40 5.33 26.06
N ARG A 161 -28.77 4.37 26.73
CA ARG A 161 -28.81 4.21 28.20
C ARG A 161 -28.03 5.29 28.92
N GLU A 162 -26.82 5.64 28.43
CA GLU A 162 -26.00 6.70 29.03
C GLU A 162 -26.67 8.08 28.98
N ILE A 163 -27.32 8.39 27.86
CA ILE A 163 -28.00 9.67 27.70
C ILE A 163 -29.39 9.70 28.37
N ASP A 164 -29.96 8.55 28.75
CA ASP A 164 -31.30 8.43 29.37
C ASP A 164 -32.37 9.20 28.56
N GLY A 165 -32.35 9.09 27.24
CA GLY A 165 -33.28 9.75 26.32
C GLY A 165 -33.03 11.24 26.06
N ASP A 166 -32.05 11.88 26.71
CA ASP A 166 -31.71 13.29 26.51
C ASP A 166 -30.50 13.47 25.57
N VAL A 167 -30.78 13.78 24.31
CA VAL A 167 -29.77 14.02 23.29
C VAL A 167 -28.81 15.18 23.61
N ASN A 168 -29.25 16.16 24.44
CA ASN A 168 -28.40 17.29 24.81
C ASN A 168 -27.14 16.84 25.59
N LYS A 169 -27.21 15.73 26.31
CA LYS A 169 -26.03 15.14 26.97
C LYS A 169 -24.89 14.82 26.01
N LEU A 170 -25.18 14.49 24.74
CA LEU A 170 -24.14 14.32 23.73
C LEU A 170 -23.43 15.65 23.40
N ASN A 171 -24.17 16.76 23.37
CA ASN A 171 -23.60 18.08 23.08
C ASN A 171 -22.67 18.58 24.20
N GLU A 172 -22.83 18.05 25.41
CA GLU A 172 -21.98 18.37 26.57
C GLU A 172 -20.62 17.65 26.53
N ILE A 173 -20.47 16.61 25.66
CA ILE A 173 -19.22 15.85 25.55
C ILE A 173 -18.20 16.68 24.77
N PRO A 174 -17.06 17.06 25.39
CA PRO A 174 -15.99 17.80 24.71
C PRO A 174 -15.47 17.05 23.49
N THR A 175 -15.09 17.77 22.46
CA THR A 175 -14.64 17.18 21.17
C THR A 175 -13.48 16.20 21.34
N ASP A 176 -12.52 16.52 22.20
CA ASP A 176 -11.38 15.66 22.53
C ASP A 176 -11.74 14.40 23.34
N LYS A 177 -12.97 14.31 23.86
CA LYS A 177 -13.50 13.16 24.63
C LYS A 177 -14.45 12.26 23.84
N ARG A 178 -14.86 12.68 22.64
CA ARG A 178 -15.83 11.93 21.83
C ARG A 178 -15.34 10.53 21.46
N ASN A 179 -14.07 10.40 21.10
CA ASN A 179 -13.46 9.12 20.72
C ASN A 179 -13.38 8.15 21.90
N GLU A 180 -13.03 8.65 23.09
CA GLU A 180 -13.03 7.89 24.34
C GLU A 180 -14.45 7.43 24.69
N PHE A 181 -15.44 8.33 24.56
CA PHE A 181 -16.85 8.02 24.76
C PHE A 181 -17.33 6.92 23.81
N MET A 182 -17.13 7.08 22.50
CA MET A 182 -17.57 6.11 21.48
C MET A 182 -16.94 4.73 21.69
N SER A 183 -15.64 4.69 22.00
CA SER A 183 -14.92 3.44 22.29
C SER A 183 -15.50 2.74 23.53
N ARG A 184 -15.77 3.48 24.61
CA ARG A 184 -16.39 2.97 25.83
C ARG A 184 -17.78 2.39 25.54
N MET A 185 -18.61 3.12 24.80
CA MET A 185 -19.96 2.66 24.44
C MET A 185 -19.96 1.36 23.65
N TYR A 186 -19.05 1.23 22.69
CA TYR A 186 -18.90 -0.03 21.94
C TYR A 186 -18.50 -1.20 22.85
N VAL A 187 -17.53 -1.00 23.75
CA VAL A 187 -17.05 -2.04 24.67
C VAL A 187 -18.16 -2.46 25.64
N GLU A 188 -18.91 -1.52 26.19
CA GLU A 188 -20.04 -1.79 27.09
C GLU A 188 -21.15 -2.58 26.41
N GLY A 189 -21.57 -2.17 25.19
CA GLY A 189 -22.57 -2.89 24.42
C GLY A 189 -22.09 -4.28 23.99
N ALA A 190 -20.81 -4.41 23.62
CA ALA A 190 -20.24 -5.71 23.28
C ALA A 190 -20.17 -6.67 24.46
N ARG A 191 -19.87 -6.15 25.68
CA ARG A 191 -19.87 -6.91 26.91
C ARG A 191 -21.31 -7.32 27.29
N ALA A 192 -22.26 -6.39 27.26
CA ALA A 192 -23.65 -6.67 27.57
C ALA A 192 -24.26 -7.74 26.66
N ALA A 193 -23.98 -7.66 25.34
CA ALA A 193 -24.44 -8.68 24.39
C ALA A 193 -23.89 -10.09 24.67
N LYS A 194 -22.72 -10.19 25.31
CA LYS A 194 -22.11 -11.47 25.69
C LYS A 194 -22.61 -12.02 27.01
N GLU A 195 -22.90 -11.13 27.96
CA GLU A 195 -23.22 -11.50 29.35
C GLU A 195 -24.74 -11.66 29.62
N SER A 196 -25.63 -10.98 28.84
CA SER A 196 -27.09 -11.02 29.02
C SER A 196 -27.82 -11.34 27.71
N PRO A 197 -28.62 -12.42 27.67
CA PRO A 197 -29.52 -12.70 26.54
C PRO A 197 -30.55 -11.59 26.28
N GLU A 198 -31.02 -10.94 27.34
CA GLU A 198 -31.97 -9.82 27.27
C GLU A 198 -31.33 -8.61 26.59
N ALA A 199 -30.13 -8.20 27.05
CA ALA A 199 -29.38 -7.12 26.43
C ALA A 199 -29.04 -7.44 24.95
N LYS A 200 -28.72 -8.70 24.65
CA LYS A 200 -28.50 -9.16 23.27
C LYS A 200 -29.74 -8.99 22.40
N ALA A 201 -30.94 -9.33 22.94
CA ALA A 201 -32.19 -9.16 22.18
C ALA A 201 -32.50 -7.66 21.91
N GLU A 202 -32.27 -6.79 22.88
CA GLU A 202 -32.39 -5.34 22.70
C GLU A 202 -31.39 -4.80 21.66
N ILE A 203 -30.15 -5.24 21.72
CA ILE A 203 -29.09 -4.88 20.75
C ILE A 203 -29.44 -5.34 19.35
N ASP A 204 -29.96 -6.57 19.20
CA ASP A 204 -30.37 -7.10 17.90
C ASP A 204 -31.55 -6.29 17.30
N GLU A 205 -32.44 -5.76 18.14
CA GLU A 205 -33.51 -4.85 17.70
C GLU A 205 -32.98 -3.47 17.30
N LEU A 206 -32.09 -2.88 18.10
CA LEU A 206 -31.43 -1.62 17.77
C LEU A 206 -30.54 -1.73 16.51
N ALA A 207 -29.96 -2.92 16.25
CA ALA A 207 -29.25 -3.19 15.01
C ALA A 207 -30.18 -3.13 13.78
N LYS A 208 -31.42 -3.60 13.89
CA LYS A 208 -32.43 -3.46 12.81
C LYS A 208 -32.82 -2.01 12.60
N GLN A 209 -32.92 -1.23 13.68
CA GLN A 209 -33.20 0.21 13.61
C GLN A 209 -32.16 0.98 12.79
N SER A 210 -30.90 0.55 12.77
CA SER A 210 -29.86 1.18 11.96
C SER A 210 -30.13 1.14 10.45
N PHE A 211 -30.95 0.18 9.98
CA PHE A 211 -31.31 0.08 8.56
C PHE A 211 -32.54 0.93 8.19
N VAL A 212 -33.46 1.18 9.12
CA VAL A 212 -34.74 1.82 8.82
C VAL A 212 -34.83 3.25 9.34
N LEU A 213 -34.19 3.58 10.46
CA LEU A 213 -34.12 4.92 11.07
C LEU A 213 -35.49 5.57 11.26
N ASP A 214 -36.52 4.80 11.64
CA ASP A 214 -37.89 5.26 11.81
C ASP A 214 -38.19 5.84 13.23
N ASP A 215 -37.40 5.46 14.27
CA ASP A 215 -37.43 6.08 15.57
C ASP A 215 -36.69 7.43 15.55
N PRO A 216 -37.37 8.57 15.88
CA PRO A 216 -36.75 9.89 15.79
C PRO A 216 -35.59 10.11 16.77
N LEU A 217 -35.66 9.56 18.01
CA LEU A 217 -34.58 9.67 18.97
C LEU A 217 -33.36 8.84 18.51
N TYR A 218 -33.61 7.59 18.12
CA TYR A 218 -32.55 6.74 17.58
C TYR A 218 -31.85 7.41 16.43
N LYS A 219 -32.59 7.91 15.42
CA LYS A 219 -32.07 8.58 14.26
C LYS A 219 -31.18 9.77 14.62
N GLN A 220 -31.64 10.64 15.52
CA GLN A 220 -30.87 11.83 15.93
C GLN A 220 -29.56 11.44 16.60
N VAL A 221 -29.57 10.48 17.51
CA VAL A 221 -28.39 9.96 18.20
C VAL A 221 -27.44 9.30 17.20
N TYR A 222 -27.97 8.46 16.31
CA TYR A 222 -27.22 7.78 15.27
C TYR A 222 -26.46 8.77 14.37
N GLU A 223 -27.13 9.80 13.86
CA GLU A 223 -26.49 10.79 12.95
C GLU A 223 -25.35 11.56 13.65
N ILE A 224 -25.57 11.97 14.92
CA ILE A 224 -24.54 12.65 15.72
C ILE A 224 -23.31 11.73 15.91
N CYS A 225 -23.53 10.51 16.39
CA CYS A 225 -22.45 9.58 16.71
C CYS A 225 -21.75 9.03 15.46
N LYS A 226 -22.48 8.88 14.34
CA LYS A 226 -21.91 8.54 13.04
C LYS A 226 -20.97 9.63 12.54
N SER A 227 -21.37 10.90 12.66
CA SER A 227 -20.49 12.04 12.30
C SER A 227 -19.22 12.04 13.15
N TRP A 228 -19.31 11.87 14.46
CA TRP A 228 -18.13 11.80 15.34
C TRP A 228 -17.18 10.65 14.97
N SER A 229 -17.75 9.50 14.61
CA SER A 229 -16.95 8.35 14.19
C SER A 229 -16.20 8.61 12.88
N PHE A 230 -16.83 9.31 11.94
CA PHE A 230 -16.16 9.67 10.68
C PHE A 230 -15.10 10.76 10.89
N ASP A 231 -15.33 11.74 11.76
CA ASP A 231 -14.32 12.74 12.13
C ASP A 231 -13.08 12.07 12.77
N GLU A 232 -13.29 11.05 13.63
CA GLU A 232 -12.21 10.26 14.20
C GLU A 232 -11.44 9.47 13.13
N ILE A 233 -12.16 8.79 12.24
CA ILE A 233 -11.57 8.00 11.15
C ILE A 233 -10.70 8.90 10.27
N ASP A 234 -11.23 10.05 9.84
CA ASP A 234 -10.50 11.00 8.99
C ASP A 234 -9.27 11.58 9.70
N SER A 235 -9.39 11.89 10.98
CA SER A 235 -8.27 12.34 11.82
C SER A 235 -7.18 11.27 11.91
N ASN A 236 -7.54 10.03 12.24
CA ASN A 236 -6.58 8.92 12.35
C ASN A 236 -5.90 8.62 11.02
N VAL A 237 -6.66 8.65 9.92
CA VAL A 237 -6.15 8.43 8.56
C VAL A 237 -5.19 9.55 8.14
N GLY A 238 -5.51 10.80 8.46
CA GLY A 238 -4.61 11.95 8.25
C GLY A 238 -3.32 11.80 9.04
N ARG A 239 -3.37 11.40 10.32
CA ARG A 239 -2.20 11.12 11.15
C ARG A 239 -1.33 9.99 10.60
N LEU A 240 -1.92 8.99 9.93
CA LEU A 240 -1.17 7.94 9.23
C LEU A 240 -0.46 8.44 7.95
N GLY A 241 -0.66 9.70 7.55
CA GLY A 241 -0.10 10.29 6.34
C GLY A 241 -0.77 9.84 5.04
N ASN A 242 -1.99 9.30 5.12
CA ASN A 242 -2.74 8.90 3.93
C ASN A 242 -3.34 10.12 3.22
N VAL A 243 -3.46 10.04 1.90
CA VAL A 243 -4.17 11.03 1.10
C VAL A 243 -5.68 10.95 1.39
N PRO A 244 -6.39 12.09 1.54
CA PRO A 244 -7.82 12.10 1.76
C PRO A 244 -8.61 11.38 0.66
N ILE A 245 -9.75 10.80 1.03
CA ILE A 245 -10.66 10.15 0.09
C ILE A 245 -11.53 11.16 -0.65
N GLU A 246 -11.90 10.84 -1.89
CA GLU A 246 -12.81 11.65 -2.72
C GLU A 246 -14.28 11.31 -2.47
N ARG A 247 -14.59 10.04 -2.25
CA ARG A 247 -15.95 9.52 -2.05
C ARG A 247 -15.97 8.50 -0.91
N ARG A 248 -16.88 8.70 0.03
CA ARG A 248 -17.23 7.75 1.07
C ARG A 248 -18.48 6.99 0.67
N TYR A 249 -18.38 5.66 0.58
CA TYR A 249 -19.53 4.76 0.46
C TYR A 249 -19.86 4.19 1.82
N VAL A 250 -21.15 3.93 2.05
CA VAL A 250 -21.64 3.31 3.28
C VAL A 250 -22.54 2.12 2.97
N GLU A 251 -22.59 1.16 3.89
CA GLU A 251 -23.31 -0.11 3.71
C GLU A 251 -24.82 0.11 3.54
N SER A 252 -25.37 1.14 4.21
CA SER A 252 -26.77 1.54 4.07
C SER A 252 -27.15 2.01 2.65
N GLU A 253 -26.20 2.46 1.83
CA GLU A 253 -26.44 2.85 0.41
C GLU A 253 -26.44 1.65 -0.54
N THR A 254 -25.87 0.51 -0.16
CA THR A 254 -25.50 -0.58 -1.08
C THR A 254 -26.46 -1.75 -1.10
N GLU A 255 -27.18 -2.03 0.01
CA GLU A 255 -27.99 -3.24 0.15
C GLU A 255 -29.05 -3.39 -0.94
N GLU A 256 -29.90 -2.37 -1.13
CA GLU A 256 -31.00 -2.45 -2.09
C GLU A 256 -30.52 -2.52 -3.54
N LEU A 257 -29.40 -1.86 -3.86
CA LEU A 257 -28.77 -1.94 -5.17
C LEU A 257 -28.26 -3.35 -5.47
N GLY A 258 -27.54 -3.93 -4.52
CA GLY A 258 -27.05 -5.31 -4.65
C GLY A 258 -28.17 -6.33 -4.73
N LYS A 259 -29.20 -6.20 -3.88
CA LYS A 259 -30.39 -7.09 -3.93
C LYS A 259 -31.11 -6.99 -5.27
N SER A 260 -31.24 -5.80 -5.83
CA SER A 260 -31.87 -5.59 -7.13
C SER A 260 -31.08 -6.24 -8.25
N LEU A 261 -29.77 -6.06 -8.28
CA LEU A 261 -28.88 -6.68 -9.27
C LEU A 261 -28.90 -8.22 -9.17
N ILE A 262 -28.84 -8.77 -7.96
CA ILE A 262 -28.89 -10.24 -7.75
C ILE A 262 -30.20 -10.83 -8.26
N LYS A 263 -31.34 -10.18 -7.95
CA LYS A 263 -32.66 -10.62 -8.44
C LYS A 263 -32.76 -10.55 -9.96
N GLU A 264 -32.26 -9.47 -10.58
CA GLU A 264 -32.21 -9.30 -12.04
C GLU A 264 -31.40 -10.40 -12.72
N LYS A 265 -30.27 -10.78 -12.13
CA LYS A 265 -29.34 -11.79 -12.67
C LYS A 265 -29.68 -13.24 -12.24
N THR A 266 -30.88 -13.47 -11.76
CA THR A 266 -31.41 -14.81 -11.47
C THR A 266 -32.34 -15.24 -12.59
N PRO A 267 -32.19 -16.45 -13.19
CA PRO A 267 -31.33 -17.56 -12.76
C PRO A 267 -29.95 -17.64 -13.43
N GLU A 268 -29.54 -16.65 -14.20
CA GLU A 268 -28.34 -16.71 -15.05
C GLU A 268 -27.03 -16.82 -14.23
N VAL A 269 -26.90 -16.03 -13.19
CA VAL A 269 -25.72 -15.96 -12.31
C VAL A 269 -26.04 -16.55 -10.94
N PHE A 270 -27.21 -16.26 -10.40
CA PHE A 270 -27.64 -16.72 -9.08
C PHE A 270 -28.75 -17.79 -9.19
N THR A 271 -28.80 -18.67 -8.21
CA THR A 271 -29.84 -19.71 -8.10
C THR A 271 -30.70 -19.42 -6.88
N LYS A 272 -32.03 -19.46 -7.04
CA LYS A 272 -32.94 -19.39 -5.91
C LYS A 272 -33.08 -20.77 -5.28
N SER A 273 -32.84 -20.89 -3.97
CA SER A 273 -32.97 -22.12 -3.20
C SER A 273 -33.61 -21.80 -1.85
N ASP A 274 -34.73 -22.43 -1.52
CA ASP A 274 -35.47 -22.28 -0.25
C ASP A 274 -35.68 -20.79 0.15
N GLY A 275 -36.03 -19.95 -0.83
CA GLY A 275 -36.24 -18.51 -0.64
C GLY A 275 -34.98 -17.68 -0.68
N ALA A 276 -33.79 -18.26 -0.54
CA ALA A 276 -32.50 -17.56 -0.59
C ALA A 276 -31.94 -17.48 -2.02
N TYR A 277 -31.04 -16.51 -2.26
CA TYR A 277 -30.31 -16.37 -3.53
C TYR A 277 -28.85 -16.76 -3.31
N VAL A 278 -28.39 -17.77 -4.05
CA VAL A 278 -27.10 -18.42 -3.87
C VAL A 278 -26.25 -18.25 -5.12
N PHE A 279 -25.00 -17.83 -4.94
CA PHE A 279 -23.98 -17.89 -5.98
C PHE A 279 -23.20 -19.21 -5.89
N LYS A 280 -23.12 -19.95 -7.00
CA LYS A 280 -22.39 -21.22 -7.09
C LYS A 280 -20.90 -20.98 -7.36
N GLY A 281 -20.20 -20.44 -6.37
CA GLY A 281 -18.79 -20.04 -6.43
C GLY A 281 -17.84 -21.20 -6.71
N SER A 282 -18.20 -22.42 -6.33
CA SER A 282 -17.43 -23.65 -6.59
C SER A 282 -17.05 -23.86 -8.06
N LYS A 283 -17.87 -23.37 -8.99
CA LYS A 283 -17.60 -23.39 -10.43
C LYS A 283 -16.48 -22.42 -10.86
N TYR A 284 -16.12 -21.48 -9.99
CA TYR A 284 -15.16 -20.40 -10.25
C TYR A 284 -14.01 -20.37 -9.25
N GLY A 285 -13.74 -21.49 -8.56
CA GLY A 285 -12.66 -21.60 -7.58
C GLY A 285 -12.91 -20.85 -6.27
N ALA A 286 -14.19 -20.55 -5.96
CA ALA A 286 -14.64 -19.93 -4.73
C ALA A 286 -15.63 -20.84 -3.99
N PHE A 287 -16.10 -20.44 -2.82
CA PHE A 287 -17.14 -21.15 -2.09
C PHE A 287 -18.54 -20.78 -2.61
N ASP A 288 -19.52 -21.71 -2.45
CA ASP A 288 -20.93 -21.40 -2.65
C ASP A 288 -21.39 -20.50 -1.49
N ASN A 289 -21.93 -19.33 -1.82
CA ASN A 289 -22.32 -18.33 -0.84
C ASN A 289 -23.76 -17.86 -1.05
N VAL A 290 -24.46 -17.62 0.05
CA VAL A 290 -25.77 -16.95 0.06
C VAL A 290 -25.55 -15.44 0.01
N PHE A 291 -26.17 -14.77 -0.94
CA PHE A 291 -26.10 -13.31 -1.12
C PHE A 291 -27.36 -12.62 -0.58
N ILE A 292 -28.53 -13.23 -0.73
CA ILE A 292 -29.77 -12.77 -0.11
C ILE A 292 -30.35 -13.94 0.70
N GLY A 293 -30.62 -13.70 1.96
CA GLY A 293 -31.20 -14.68 2.88
C GLY A 293 -32.65 -15.05 2.52
N SER A 294 -33.15 -16.17 3.06
CA SER A 294 -34.53 -16.66 2.83
C SER A 294 -35.63 -15.67 3.22
N HIS A 295 -35.32 -14.75 4.15
CA HIS A 295 -36.22 -13.67 4.59
C HIS A 295 -36.10 -12.38 3.75
N GLY A 296 -35.28 -12.40 2.68
CA GLY A 296 -35.11 -11.27 1.76
C GLY A 296 -34.11 -10.20 2.21
N ASN A 297 -33.42 -10.40 3.33
CA ASN A 297 -32.33 -9.52 3.79
C ASN A 297 -31.06 -9.73 2.97
N GLY A 298 -30.39 -8.64 2.60
CA GLY A 298 -29.06 -8.69 2.00
C GLY A 298 -28.04 -9.24 3.00
N LEU A 299 -27.14 -10.10 2.51
CA LEU A 299 -25.95 -10.50 3.25
C LEU A 299 -24.73 -9.79 2.68
N TYR A 300 -23.55 -9.99 3.26
CA TYR A 300 -22.31 -9.29 2.85
C TYR A 300 -22.11 -9.27 1.31
N GLY A 301 -22.38 -10.40 0.61
CA GLY A 301 -22.26 -10.46 -0.85
C GLY A 301 -23.21 -9.49 -1.60
N ALA A 302 -24.40 -9.23 -1.06
CA ALA A 302 -25.31 -8.25 -1.65
C ALA A 302 -24.79 -6.82 -1.47
N HIS A 303 -24.28 -6.49 -0.28
CA HIS A 303 -23.70 -5.20 -0.01
C HIS A 303 -22.48 -4.92 -0.89
N ASP A 304 -21.55 -5.87 -1.01
CA ASP A 304 -20.36 -5.71 -1.86
C ASP A 304 -20.70 -5.59 -3.34
N MET A 305 -21.69 -6.33 -3.85
CA MET A 305 -22.16 -6.15 -5.22
C MET A 305 -22.82 -4.79 -5.46
N GLY A 306 -23.54 -4.28 -4.46
CA GLY A 306 -24.10 -2.93 -4.49
C GLY A 306 -22.98 -1.86 -4.51
N LEU A 307 -21.94 -2.03 -3.72
CA LEU A 307 -20.76 -1.16 -3.74
C LEU A 307 -20.07 -1.16 -5.12
N ILE A 308 -19.83 -2.35 -5.68
CA ILE A 308 -19.20 -2.47 -7.00
C ILE A 308 -20.05 -1.78 -8.07
N GLN A 309 -21.39 -1.92 -8.01
CA GLN A 309 -22.31 -1.23 -8.91
C GLN A 309 -22.25 0.29 -8.74
N LEU A 310 -22.19 0.80 -7.49
CA LEU A 310 -22.05 2.24 -7.23
C LEU A 310 -20.72 2.78 -7.75
N LYS A 311 -19.61 2.10 -7.48
CA LYS A 311 -18.29 2.50 -8.01
C LYS A 311 -18.30 2.55 -9.54
N TYR A 312 -18.90 1.56 -10.19
CA TYR A 312 -19.01 1.57 -11.66
C TYR A 312 -19.92 2.67 -12.19
N LYS A 313 -20.98 3.03 -11.45
CA LYS A 313 -21.85 4.17 -11.80
C LYS A 313 -21.13 5.52 -11.66
N ASP A 314 -20.39 5.70 -10.57
CA ASP A 314 -19.67 6.95 -10.29
C ASP A 314 -18.42 7.10 -11.18
N TYR A 315 -17.79 5.97 -11.56
CA TYR A 315 -16.59 5.91 -12.41
C TYR A 315 -16.82 4.96 -13.61
N PRO A 316 -17.63 5.35 -14.61
CA PRO A 316 -18.05 4.43 -15.69
C PRO A 316 -16.89 3.98 -16.60
N ASN A 317 -15.79 4.74 -16.62
CA ASN A 317 -14.60 4.46 -17.41
C ASN A 317 -13.48 3.77 -16.59
N LEU A 318 -13.79 3.23 -15.41
CA LEU A 318 -12.77 2.57 -14.59
C LEU A 318 -12.13 1.39 -15.33
N ASP A 319 -10.82 1.32 -15.25
CA ASP A 319 -9.99 0.22 -15.76
C ASP A 319 -9.65 -0.78 -14.67
N LEU A 320 -9.50 -0.31 -13.43
CA LEU A 320 -9.20 -1.15 -12.26
C LEU A 320 -10.00 -0.68 -11.05
N SER A 321 -10.57 -1.63 -10.30
CA SER A 321 -11.12 -1.43 -8.96
C SER A 321 -10.39 -2.33 -7.98
N ILE A 322 -9.76 -1.74 -6.96
CA ILE A 322 -8.89 -2.44 -6.02
C ILE A 322 -9.47 -2.34 -4.62
N THR A 323 -9.52 -3.49 -3.95
CA THR A 323 -9.89 -3.64 -2.53
C THR A 323 -8.73 -4.24 -1.76
N VAL A 324 -8.46 -3.77 -0.53
CA VAL A 324 -7.42 -4.30 0.35
C VAL A 324 -8.03 -4.70 1.68
N ASN A 325 -7.89 -5.97 2.06
CA ASN A 325 -8.46 -6.51 3.31
C ASN A 325 -7.62 -7.67 3.86
N GLY A 326 -8.02 -8.22 5.02
CA GLY A 326 -7.31 -9.33 5.65
C GLY A 326 -7.42 -10.64 4.89
N GLU A 327 -6.43 -11.52 5.04
CA GLU A 327 -6.33 -12.82 4.35
C GLU A 327 -7.56 -13.71 4.60
N GLU A 328 -8.22 -13.60 5.75
CA GLU A 328 -9.43 -14.34 6.07
C GLU A 328 -10.60 -14.06 5.12
N GLN A 329 -10.58 -12.92 4.41
CA GLN A 329 -11.61 -12.51 3.45
C GLN A 329 -11.26 -12.88 1.99
N ALA A 330 -10.02 -13.28 1.72
CA ALA A 330 -9.55 -13.53 0.35
C ALA A 330 -10.41 -14.55 -0.42
N ALA A 331 -10.80 -15.65 0.24
CA ALA A 331 -11.64 -16.69 -0.36
C ALA A 331 -13.06 -16.18 -0.66
N TYR A 332 -13.61 -15.35 0.23
CA TYR A 332 -14.91 -14.72 0.05
C TYR A 332 -14.89 -13.74 -1.14
N PHE A 333 -13.88 -12.86 -1.23
CA PHE A 333 -13.78 -11.88 -2.32
C PHE A 333 -13.59 -12.53 -3.69
N ARG A 334 -12.98 -13.70 -3.80
CA ARG A 334 -12.99 -14.47 -5.08
C ARG A 334 -14.41 -14.75 -5.57
N GLY A 335 -15.31 -15.08 -4.66
CA GLY A 335 -16.73 -15.30 -4.99
C GLY A 335 -17.46 -14.01 -5.40
N VAL A 336 -17.25 -12.92 -4.66
CA VAL A 336 -17.84 -11.61 -4.96
C VAL A 336 -17.36 -11.08 -6.32
N ILE A 337 -16.08 -11.15 -6.60
CA ILE A 337 -15.49 -10.75 -7.90
C ILE A 337 -16.10 -11.56 -9.04
N ALA A 338 -16.11 -12.89 -8.94
CA ALA A 338 -16.69 -13.74 -9.97
C ALA A 338 -18.18 -13.45 -10.21
N ALA A 339 -18.97 -13.30 -9.15
CA ALA A 339 -20.38 -12.95 -9.26
C ALA A 339 -20.60 -11.59 -9.91
N SER A 340 -19.77 -10.60 -9.55
CA SER A 340 -19.84 -9.22 -10.08
C SER A 340 -19.46 -9.15 -11.55
N GLU A 341 -18.39 -9.83 -11.97
CA GLU A 341 -17.97 -9.87 -13.38
C GLU A 341 -18.97 -10.57 -14.29
N LEU A 342 -19.63 -11.60 -13.78
CA LEU A 342 -20.72 -12.28 -14.50
C LEU A 342 -21.97 -11.41 -14.58
N SER A 343 -22.27 -10.66 -13.53
CA SER A 343 -23.44 -9.78 -13.46
C SER A 343 -23.26 -8.49 -14.26
N ILE A 344 -22.02 -7.96 -14.32
CA ILE A 344 -21.65 -6.71 -15.01
C ILE A 344 -20.44 -7.02 -15.93
N PRO A 345 -20.68 -7.54 -17.15
CA PRO A 345 -19.61 -7.98 -18.06
C PRO A 345 -18.54 -6.92 -18.39
N ALA A 346 -18.90 -5.63 -18.31
CA ALA A 346 -17.97 -4.52 -18.51
C ALA A 346 -16.85 -4.44 -17.45
N LEU A 347 -17.02 -5.12 -16.30
CA LEU A 347 -16.05 -5.18 -15.21
C LEU A 347 -15.12 -6.41 -15.29
N LYS A 348 -15.28 -7.26 -16.30
CA LYS A 348 -14.47 -8.48 -16.44
C LYS A 348 -12.98 -8.17 -16.48
N GLY A 349 -12.20 -8.74 -15.54
CA GLY A 349 -10.75 -8.54 -15.42
C GLY A 349 -10.34 -7.18 -14.84
N LYS A 350 -11.29 -6.42 -14.28
CA LYS A 350 -11.04 -5.10 -13.70
C LYS A 350 -11.13 -5.05 -12.17
N LEU A 351 -11.60 -6.12 -11.53
CA LEU A 351 -11.79 -6.20 -10.08
C LEU A 351 -10.65 -6.98 -9.43
N PHE A 352 -9.97 -6.39 -8.46
CA PHE A 352 -8.84 -6.99 -7.76
C PHE A 352 -8.99 -6.87 -6.26
N ASN A 353 -8.60 -7.94 -5.56
CA ASN A 353 -8.52 -7.99 -4.11
C ASN A 353 -7.10 -8.35 -3.68
N TYR A 354 -6.51 -7.53 -2.81
CA TYR A 354 -5.23 -7.78 -2.19
C TYR A 354 -5.43 -8.12 -0.72
N ALA A 355 -4.90 -9.27 -0.31
CA ALA A 355 -5.03 -9.76 1.05
C ALA A 355 -3.78 -9.42 1.86
N THR A 356 -3.97 -8.87 3.08
CA THR A 356 -2.90 -8.55 4.03
C THR A 356 -2.75 -9.63 5.08
N GLY A 357 -1.53 -9.88 5.54
CA GLY A 357 -1.26 -10.70 6.71
C GLY A 357 -1.71 -10.03 8.02
N LEU A 358 -1.43 -10.68 9.13
CA LEU A 358 -1.74 -10.18 10.47
C LEU A 358 -0.69 -9.18 10.95
N VAL A 359 -1.10 -8.21 11.79
CA VAL A 359 -0.17 -7.33 12.51
C VAL A 359 -0.08 -7.73 13.96
N LYS A 360 1.14 -7.89 14.47
CA LYS A 360 1.43 -8.27 15.86
C LYS A 360 2.56 -7.41 16.43
N LEU A 361 2.42 -6.98 17.69
CA LEU A 361 3.53 -6.41 18.45
C LEU A 361 4.31 -7.52 19.17
N THR A 362 5.63 -7.38 19.25
CA THR A 362 6.51 -8.34 19.98
C THR A 362 6.15 -8.45 21.46
N THR A 363 5.58 -7.39 22.04
CA THR A 363 5.11 -7.37 23.45
C THR A 363 3.90 -8.26 23.72
N GLY A 364 3.40 -8.99 22.73
CA GLY A 364 2.25 -9.89 22.86
C GLY A 364 0.89 -9.20 23.08
N LYS A 365 0.83 -7.87 23.05
CA LYS A 365 -0.41 -7.07 23.17
C LYS A 365 -1.16 -7.05 21.84
N MET A 366 -1.55 -8.18 21.38
CA MET A 366 -2.64 -8.38 20.43
C MET A 366 -3.26 -9.72 20.75
N SER A 367 -3.90 -9.85 21.89
CA SER A 367 -4.63 -11.05 22.18
C SER A 367 -6.12 -10.79 22.01
N SER A 368 -6.69 -11.42 21.03
CA SER A 368 -8.11 -11.72 20.94
C SER A 368 -8.66 -12.41 22.21
N ARG A 369 -7.81 -12.80 23.15
CA ARG A 369 -8.19 -13.48 24.40
C ARG A 369 -8.63 -12.53 25.52
N THR A 370 -8.17 -11.27 25.52
CA THR A 370 -8.57 -10.25 26.53
C THR A 370 -9.56 -9.22 25.98
N GLY A 371 -9.87 -9.23 24.67
CA GLY A 371 -10.78 -8.25 24.06
C GLY A 371 -10.17 -6.85 23.85
N GLU A 372 -8.92 -6.62 24.24
CA GLU A 372 -8.23 -5.34 24.03
C GLU A 372 -7.56 -5.32 22.67
N VAL A 373 -8.16 -4.58 21.75
CA VAL A 373 -7.62 -4.33 20.41
C VAL A 373 -6.69 -3.13 20.48
N VAL A 374 -5.50 -3.21 19.86
CA VAL A 374 -4.56 -2.07 19.75
C VAL A 374 -5.19 -0.99 18.86
N THR A 375 -5.65 0.10 19.47
CA THR A 375 -6.22 1.24 18.75
C THR A 375 -5.14 2.14 18.18
N ILE A 376 -5.49 2.94 17.15
CA ILE A 376 -4.54 3.87 16.53
C ILE A 376 -4.10 4.94 17.50
N GLY A 377 -5.02 5.49 18.31
CA GLY A 377 -4.67 6.49 19.33
C GLY A 377 -3.61 5.97 20.30
N TRP A 378 -3.83 4.79 20.88
CA TRP A 378 -2.87 4.16 21.77
C TRP A 378 -1.52 3.91 21.08
N LEU A 379 -1.54 3.46 19.82
CA LEU A 379 -0.32 3.19 19.04
C LEU A 379 0.51 4.48 18.86
N PHE A 380 -0.12 5.58 18.49
CA PHE A 380 0.54 6.88 18.35
C PHE A 380 1.12 7.38 19.69
N ASP A 381 0.41 7.19 20.80
CA ASP A 381 0.91 7.56 22.13
C ASP A 381 2.15 6.76 22.54
N GLU A 382 2.21 5.47 22.22
CA GLU A 382 3.39 4.63 22.50
C GLU A 382 4.56 4.99 21.59
N PHE A 383 4.32 5.26 20.29
CA PHE A 383 5.35 5.76 19.40
C PHE A 383 5.90 7.12 19.86
N LYS A 384 5.02 8.03 20.31
CA LYS A 384 5.41 9.32 20.87
C LYS A 384 6.37 9.14 22.05
N LYS A 385 6.01 8.33 23.03
CA LYS A 385 6.85 8.02 24.20
C LYS A 385 8.20 7.40 23.78
N ALA A 386 8.20 6.48 22.81
CA ALA A 386 9.41 5.83 22.34
C ALA A 386 10.36 6.83 21.67
N ILE A 387 9.84 7.75 20.85
CA ILE A 387 10.64 8.81 20.20
C ILE A 387 11.20 9.80 21.24
N GLU A 388 10.38 10.24 22.19
CA GLU A 388 10.81 11.12 23.29
C GLU A 388 11.93 10.48 24.12
N ASN A 389 11.80 9.19 24.46
CA ASN A 389 12.82 8.42 25.18
C ASN A 389 14.12 8.26 24.38
N ALA A 390 14.03 8.23 23.05
CA ALA A 390 15.19 8.22 22.16
C ALA A 390 15.80 9.62 21.94
N GLY A 391 15.21 10.67 22.52
CA GLY A 391 15.68 12.07 22.41
C GLY A 391 15.26 12.78 21.12
N GLY A 392 14.28 12.26 20.39
CA GLY A 392 13.72 12.85 19.18
C GLY A 392 12.47 13.71 19.44
N GLU A 393 12.03 14.44 18.40
CA GLU A 393 10.78 15.21 18.42
C GLU A 393 9.65 14.39 17.79
N PRO A 394 8.59 14.02 18.57
CA PRO A 394 7.56 13.12 18.12
C PRO A 394 6.44 13.84 17.35
N THR A 395 6.71 14.26 16.13
CA THR A 395 5.67 14.78 15.24
C THR A 395 4.88 13.62 14.61
N ASP A 396 3.63 13.88 14.21
CA ASP A 396 2.81 12.85 13.52
C ASP A 396 3.50 12.36 12.23
N ASP A 397 4.23 13.21 11.51
CA ASP A 397 5.01 12.82 10.32
C ASP A 397 6.13 11.81 10.64
N VAL A 398 6.81 11.98 11.78
CA VAL A 398 7.86 11.06 12.22
C VAL A 398 7.26 9.73 12.66
N ILE A 399 6.17 9.77 13.43
CA ILE A 399 5.43 8.58 13.87
C ILE A 399 4.87 7.82 12.66
N ALA A 400 4.18 8.52 11.76
CA ALA A 400 3.66 7.93 10.54
C ALA A 400 4.76 7.29 9.69
N GLY A 401 5.89 7.98 9.54
CA GLY A 401 7.05 7.46 8.80
C GLY A 401 7.59 6.15 9.39
N ALA A 402 7.74 6.09 10.71
CA ALA A 402 8.17 4.89 11.40
C ALA A 402 7.16 3.73 11.22
N LEU A 403 5.86 4.00 11.42
CA LEU A 403 4.80 3.00 11.33
C LEU A 403 4.61 2.49 9.88
N ARG A 404 4.50 3.41 8.91
CA ARG A 404 4.34 3.06 7.48
C ARG A 404 5.47 2.16 7.02
N TYR A 405 6.71 2.50 7.36
CA TYR A 405 7.86 1.70 6.96
C TYR A 405 7.82 0.28 7.52
N GLN A 406 7.43 0.09 8.80
CA GLN A 406 7.31 -1.23 9.40
C GLN A 406 6.30 -2.11 8.67
N PHE A 407 5.19 -1.53 8.19
CA PHE A 407 4.17 -2.26 7.45
C PHE A 407 4.60 -2.53 6.00
N LEU A 408 5.19 -1.54 5.33
CA LEU A 408 5.49 -1.59 3.90
C LEU A 408 6.76 -2.36 3.54
N LYS A 409 7.69 -2.56 4.50
CA LYS A 409 8.90 -3.37 4.25
C LYS A 409 8.63 -4.87 4.16
N VAL A 410 7.44 -5.32 4.56
CA VAL A 410 7.00 -6.72 4.49
C VAL A 410 6.26 -6.93 3.17
N LYS A 411 6.52 -8.07 2.53
CA LYS A 411 5.80 -8.47 1.31
C LYS A 411 4.30 -8.60 1.60
N ILE A 412 3.45 -8.20 0.65
CA ILE A 412 1.98 -8.33 0.77
C ILE A 412 1.59 -9.78 1.08
N GLY A 413 0.68 -9.96 2.05
CA GLY A 413 0.26 -11.25 2.57
C GLY A 413 1.16 -11.82 3.68
N GLY A 414 2.33 -11.24 3.93
CA GLY A 414 3.18 -11.60 5.07
C GLY A 414 2.68 -10.99 6.38
N ASP A 415 2.88 -11.71 7.49
CA ASP A 415 2.61 -11.17 8.83
C ASP A 415 3.60 -10.06 9.19
N VAL A 416 3.09 -8.96 9.71
CA VAL A 416 3.89 -7.84 10.23
C VAL A 416 4.07 -8.02 11.72
N ILE A 417 5.31 -8.27 12.15
CA ILE A 417 5.67 -8.38 13.56
C ILE A 417 6.74 -7.33 13.85
N PHE A 418 6.50 -6.43 14.80
CA PHE A 418 7.45 -5.39 15.12
C PHE A 418 7.44 -4.98 16.60
N ASP A 419 8.56 -4.42 17.05
CA ASP A 419 8.72 -3.72 18.33
C ASP A 419 8.68 -2.21 18.07
N ILE A 420 7.99 -1.46 18.94
CA ILE A 420 7.84 -0.01 18.80
C ILE A 420 9.19 0.70 18.99
N ASN A 421 10.00 0.26 19.96
CA ASN A 421 11.31 0.87 20.22
C ASN A 421 12.26 0.64 19.04
N ASP A 422 12.23 -0.55 18.45
CA ASP A 422 13.02 -0.85 17.25
C ASP A 422 12.53 -0.02 16.06
N ALA A 423 11.23 0.18 15.92
CA ALA A 423 10.63 0.93 14.81
C ALA A 423 11.05 2.40 14.77
N VAL A 424 11.30 3.03 15.92
CA VAL A 424 11.74 4.44 16.05
C VAL A 424 13.25 4.60 16.04
N SER A 425 14.02 3.51 15.98
CA SER A 425 15.49 3.55 15.98
C SER A 425 16.04 4.35 14.79
N LEU A 426 17.03 5.19 15.04
CA LEU A 426 17.79 5.93 14.02
C LEU A 426 18.90 5.07 13.40
N THR A 427 18.93 3.79 13.68
CA THR A 427 19.83 2.79 13.09
C THR A 427 19.04 1.57 12.64
N GLY A 428 19.54 0.85 11.64
CA GLY A 428 18.87 -0.35 11.12
C GLY A 428 17.78 -0.06 10.09
N ASN A 429 16.95 -1.06 9.83
CA ASN A 429 15.96 -1.05 8.74
C ASN A 429 14.62 -0.43 9.21
N THR A 430 14.59 0.90 9.39
CA THR A 430 13.47 1.67 9.95
C THR A 430 13.14 2.91 9.13
N GLY A 431 11.89 3.40 9.25
CA GLY A 431 11.46 4.66 8.62
C GLY A 431 12.18 5.86 9.22
N SER A 432 12.35 5.88 10.55
CA SER A 432 13.07 6.93 11.26
C SER A 432 14.53 7.06 10.80
N TYR A 433 15.21 5.93 10.53
CA TYR A 433 16.56 5.95 9.94
C TYR A 433 16.58 6.62 8.57
N LEU A 434 15.62 6.33 7.69
CA LEU A 434 15.56 6.92 6.35
C LEU A 434 15.22 8.42 6.40
N GLN A 435 14.30 8.82 7.28
CA GLN A 435 13.99 10.24 7.51
C GLN A 435 15.22 11.00 8.03
N TYR A 436 15.93 10.41 9.00
CA TYR A 436 17.19 10.96 9.51
C TYR A 436 18.28 11.05 8.42
N ALA A 437 18.43 10.00 7.60
CA ALA A 437 19.38 9.97 6.49
C ALA A 437 19.11 11.09 5.47
N HIS A 438 17.83 11.36 5.15
CA HIS A 438 17.46 12.50 4.31
C HIS A 438 17.79 13.84 4.96
N ALA A 439 17.39 14.06 6.22
CA ALA A 439 17.68 15.31 6.94
C ALA A 439 19.19 15.57 7.04
N ARG A 440 19.99 14.52 7.26
CA ARG A 440 21.46 14.60 7.28
C ARG A 440 22.03 15.04 5.93
N ALA A 441 21.55 14.46 4.81
CA ALA A 441 21.96 14.87 3.47
C ALA A 441 21.61 16.34 3.19
N ARG A 442 20.39 16.78 3.55
CA ARG A 442 19.98 18.18 3.44
C ARG A 442 20.84 19.11 4.31
N GLY A 443 21.21 18.67 5.51
CA GLY A 443 22.13 19.39 6.39
C GLY A 443 23.55 19.52 5.82
N ILE A 444 24.04 18.54 5.06
CA ILE A 444 25.32 18.63 4.33
C ILE A 444 25.21 19.68 3.24
N LEU A 445 24.16 19.61 2.40
CA LEU A 445 23.94 20.56 1.31
C LEU A 445 23.83 21.99 1.80
N ALA A 446 23.17 22.22 2.94
CA ALA A 446 23.01 23.55 3.53
C ALA A 446 24.33 24.19 4.07
N LYS A 447 25.40 23.39 4.20
CA LYS A 447 26.73 23.89 4.66
C LYS A 447 27.65 24.24 3.51
N SER A 448 27.29 23.92 2.27
CA SER A 448 28.12 24.22 1.10
C SER A 448 27.72 25.55 0.47
N ASP A 449 28.71 26.35 0.13
CA ASP A 449 28.54 27.56 -0.67
C ASP A 449 28.74 27.29 -2.18
N LYS A 450 28.96 26.03 -2.55
CA LYS A 450 29.15 25.64 -3.96
C LYS A 450 27.80 25.48 -4.67
N GLU A 451 27.79 25.86 -5.94
CA GLU A 451 26.65 25.57 -6.82
C GLU A 451 26.45 24.06 -6.96
N ILE A 452 25.21 23.62 -6.81
CA ILE A 452 24.83 22.23 -7.00
C ILE A 452 24.77 21.96 -8.51
N ALA A 453 25.74 21.23 -9.03
CA ALA A 453 25.81 20.84 -10.44
C ALA A 453 25.75 19.31 -10.59
N PHE A 454 25.16 18.86 -11.69
CA PHE A 454 25.15 17.42 -12.02
C PHE A 454 26.60 16.96 -12.34
N PRO A 455 27.04 15.81 -11.79
CA PRO A 455 28.39 15.31 -12.04
C PRO A 455 28.64 15.04 -13.54
N THR A 456 29.79 15.45 -14.06
CA THR A 456 30.19 15.24 -15.47
C THR A 456 31.09 14.01 -15.67
N GLY A 457 31.59 13.43 -14.59
CA GLY A 457 32.39 12.22 -14.55
C GLY A 457 32.33 11.58 -13.17
N LEU A 458 32.97 10.43 -12.97
CA LEU A 458 33.03 9.72 -11.70
C LEU A 458 34.47 9.47 -11.28
N PHE A 459 34.75 9.69 -10.00
CA PHE A 459 35.95 9.16 -9.35
C PHE A 459 35.69 7.72 -8.89
N ASP A 460 36.75 6.95 -8.65
CA ASP A 460 36.58 5.54 -8.23
C ASP A 460 35.79 5.38 -6.94
N GLU A 461 35.96 6.32 -5.99
CA GLU A 461 35.23 6.35 -4.73
C GLU A 461 33.72 6.61 -4.90
N ASP A 462 33.28 7.23 -6.00
CA ASP A 462 31.87 7.55 -6.26
C ASP A 462 31.10 6.35 -6.84
N LYS A 463 31.80 5.45 -7.54
CA LYS A 463 31.18 4.45 -8.42
C LYS A 463 30.16 3.57 -7.74
N MET A 464 30.43 3.13 -6.52
CA MET A 464 29.49 2.28 -5.75
C MET A 464 28.19 3.00 -5.44
N LEU A 465 28.28 4.21 -4.89
CA LEU A 465 27.11 5.02 -4.56
C LEU A 465 26.32 5.40 -5.82
N VAL A 466 27.00 5.87 -6.86
CA VAL A 466 26.33 6.32 -8.10
C VAL A 466 25.68 5.14 -8.84
N ARG A 467 26.29 3.95 -8.83
CA ARG A 467 25.65 2.73 -9.33
C ARG A 467 24.39 2.39 -8.53
N LYS A 468 24.46 2.49 -7.19
CA LYS A 468 23.27 2.25 -6.35
C LYS A 468 22.16 3.26 -6.64
N LEU A 469 22.50 4.55 -6.83
CA LEU A 469 21.54 5.59 -7.24
C LEU A 469 20.86 5.24 -8.58
N SER A 470 21.62 4.69 -9.54
CA SER A 470 21.12 4.32 -10.88
C SER A 470 20.08 3.19 -10.88
N GLU A 471 19.94 2.46 -9.78
CA GLU A 471 18.94 1.38 -9.63
C GLU A 471 17.51 1.89 -9.40
N TYR A 472 17.36 3.17 -9.01
CA TYR A 472 16.07 3.74 -8.56
C TYR A 472 14.93 3.49 -9.55
N VAL A 473 15.14 3.80 -10.83
CA VAL A 473 14.10 3.66 -11.87
C VAL A 473 13.64 2.21 -12.00
N ASP A 474 14.59 1.26 -12.06
CA ASP A 474 14.27 -0.17 -12.20
C ASP A 474 13.51 -0.70 -10.99
N VAL A 475 13.84 -0.21 -9.78
CA VAL A 475 13.16 -0.59 -8.53
C VAL A 475 11.74 -0.05 -8.51
N VAL A 476 11.54 1.22 -8.87
CA VAL A 476 10.21 1.84 -8.93
C VAL A 476 9.35 1.16 -9.99
N ASP A 477 9.90 0.88 -11.17
CA ASP A 477 9.18 0.18 -12.25
C ASP A 477 8.74 -1.22 -11.81
N ARG A 478 9.60 -1.96 -11.10
CA ARG A 478 9.25 -3.26 -10.51
C ARG A 478 8.15 -3.14 -9.45
N ALA A 479 8.28 -2.16 -8.55
CA ALA A 479 7.29 -1.95 -7.49
C ALA A 479 5.92 -1.59 -8.07
N LYS A 480 5.86 -0.78 -9.13
CA LYS A 480 4.62 -0.41 -9.84
C LYS A 480 3.99 -1.61 -10.56
N GLU A 481 4.79 -2.43 -11.20
CA GLU A 481 4.32 -3.61 -11.95
C GLU A 481 3.68 -4.66 -11.02
N SER A 482 4.30 -4.92 -9.88
CA SER A 482 3.82 -5.88 -8.89
C SER A 482 2.86 -5.28 -7.85
N LEU A 483 2.77 -3.96 -7.74
CA LEU A 483 2.14 -3.19 -6.66
C LEU A 483 2.69 -3.57 -5.27
N GLU A 484 3.98 -3.88 -5.18
CA GLU A 484 4.67 -4.32 -3.95
C GLU A 484 5.63 -3.26 -3.41
N PRO A 485 5.23 -2.46 -2.40
CA PRO A 485 6.06 -1.38 -1.83
C PRO A 485 7.37 -1.84 -1.20
N HIS A 486 7.46 -3.09 -0.73
CA HIS A 486 8.66 -3.60 -0.07
C HIS A 486 9.93 -3.53 -0.94
N HIS A 487 9.80 -3.52 -2.27
CA HIS A 487 10.91 -3.30 -3.17
C HIS A 487 11.53 -1.91 -2.98
N VAL A 488 10.69 -0.89 -2.83
CA VAL A 488 11.15 0.49 -2.56
C VAL A 488 11.78 0.56 -1.17
N CYS A 489 11.16 -0.03 -0.14
CA CYS A 489 11.71 -0.06 1.21
C CYS A 489 13.12 -0.66 1.26
N THR A 490 13.30 -1.84 0.66
CA THR A 490 14.60 -2.53 0.60
C THR A 490 15.65 -1.66 -0.08
N TYR A 491 15.32 -1.10 -1.23
CA TYR A 491 16.22 -0.25 -2.00
C TYR A 491 16.64 1.00 -1.22
N LEU A 492 15.71 1.72 -0.61
CA LEU A 492 16.02 2.94 0.14
C LEU A 492 16.93 2.66 1.34
N PHE A 493 16.72 1.54 2.02
CA PHE A 493 17.57 1.13 3.12
C PHE A 493 19.00 0.83 2.65
N GLU A 494 19.16 0.04 1.59
CA GLU A 494 20.46 -0.27 1.00
C GLU A 494 21.17 1.00 0.47
N LEU A 495 20.42 1.91 -0.18
CA LEU A 495 20.92 3.18 -0.65
C LEU A 495 21.44 4.05 0.50
N ALA A 496 20.68 4.14 1.61
CA ALA A 496 21.11 4.90 2.78
C ALA A 496 22.36 4.30 3.44
N GLN A 497 22.49 2.97 3.46
CA GLN A 497 23.71 2.31 3.93
C GLN A 497 24.92 2.62 3.04
N GLU A 498 24.73 2.61 1.72
CA GLU A 498 25.82 2.90 0.78
C GLU A 498 26.26 4.36 0.88
N PHE A 499 25.30 5.28 1.03
CA PHE A 499 25.59 6.69 1.28
C PHE A 499 26.37 6.91 2.57
N ASN A 500 26.03 6.22 3.66
CA ASN A 500 26.77 6.34 4.92
C ASN A 500 28.23 5.86 4.76
N ARG A 501 28.44 4.70 4.08
CA ARG A 501 29.80 4.19 3.79
C ARG A 501 30.63 5.17 2.95
N TYR A 502 29.97 5.79 1.97
CA TYR A 502 30.60 6.82 1.13
C TYR A 502 30.98 8.04 1.95
N TYR A 503 30.05 8.58 2.75
CA TYR A 503 30.25 9.77 3.55
C TYR A 503 31.31 9.61 4.65
N GLU A 504 31.40 8.45 5.26
CA GLU A 504 32.44 8.13 6.26
C GLU A 504 33.85 8.17 5.68
N LYS A 505 34.03 7.81 4.43
CA LYS A 505 35.33 7.73 3.76
C LYS A 505 35.68 8.98 2.97
N ASN A 506 34.71 9.80 2.63
CA ASN A 506 34.89 10.93 1.71
C ASN A 506 34.36 12.21 2.35
N GLN A 507 35.29 13.10 2.72
CA GLN A 507 34.94 14.45 3.18
C GLN A 507 34.24 15.22 2.05
N VAL A 508 32.99 15.64 2.26
CA VAL A 508 32.22 16.42 1.27
C VAL A 508 32.60 17.90 1.38
N ILE A 509 32.31 18.50 2.52
CA ILE A 509 32.52 19.94 2.75
C ILE A 509 34.00 20.24 3.03
N GLY A 510 34.57 21.27 2.39
CA GLY A 510 35.96 21.69 2.55
C GLY A 510 36.98 20.82 1.83
N SER A 511 36.54 19.87 0.96
CA SER A 511 37.43 19.08 0.13
C SER A 511 37.70 19.77 -1.23
N ASP A 512 38.77 19.36 -1.89
CA ASP A 512 39.09 19.78 -3.28
C ASP A 512 38.04 19.31 -4.31
N LYS A 513 37.24 18.30 -3.95
CA LYS A 513 36.15 17.75 -4.76
C LYS A 513 34.75 18.20 -4.28
N GLU A 514 34.66 19.24 -3.46
CA GLU A 514 33.39 19.66 -2.81
C GLU A 514 32.26 19.85 -3.84
N ALA A 515 32.46 20.63 -4.89
CA ALA A 515 31.43 20.91 -5.90
C ALA A 515 30.88 19.64 -6.55
N HIS A 516 31.76 18.69 -6.85
CA HIS A 516 31.39 17.39 -7.41
C HIS A 516 30.59 16.52 -6.40
N ARG A 517 31.11 16.42 -5.17
CA ARG A 517 30.49 15.59 -4.12
C ARG A 517 29.14 16.12 -3.67
N VAL A 518 28.97 17.45 -3.60
CA VAL A 518 27.68 18.10 -3.33
C VAL A 518 26.65 17.74 -4.41
N GLY A 519 27.04 17.67 -5.68
CA GLY A 519 26.15 17.19 -6.74
C GLY A 519 25.65 15.76 -6.51
N ILE A 520 26.53 14.84 -6.08
CA ILE A 520 26.13 13.46 -5.74
C ILE A 520 25.21 13.41 -4.52
N VAL A 521 25.51 14.20 -3.46
CA VAL A 521 24.67 14.28 -2.27
C VAL A 521 23.27 14.82 -2.60
N ALA A 522 23.17 15.78 -3.52
CA ALA A 522 21.90 16.31 -3.98
C ALA A 522 21.05 15.23 -4.68
N ILE A 523 21.64 14.49 -5.62
CA ILE A 523 20.97 13.36 -6.30
C ILE A 523 20.50 12.32 -5.28
N TYR A 524 21.35 11.98 -4.29
CA TYR A 524 20.98 11.07 -3.22
C TYR A 524 19.78 11.57 -2.41
N ALA A 525 19.78 12.82 -1.99
CA ALA A 525 18.69 13.41 -1.22
C ALA A 525 17.38 13.43 -2.01
N ASP A 526 17.43 13.75 -3.30
CA ASP A 526 16.25 13.80 -4.16
C ASP A 526 15.67 12.40 -4.43
N ILE A 527 16.51 11.40 -4.70
CA ILE A 527 16.07 10.01 -4.87
C ILE A 527 15.47 9.45 -3.57
N LEU A 528 16.11 9.70 -2.42
CA LEU A 528 15.60 9.26 -1.13
C LEU A 528 14.23 9.90 -0.83
N LYS A 529 14.09 11.21 -1.10
CA LYS A 529 12.82 11.94 -0.96
C LYS A 529 11.74 11.38 -1.88
N ALA A 530 12.07 11.14 -3.15
CA ALA A 530 11.12 10.60 -4.13
C ALA A 530 10.64 9.18 -3.74
N GLY A 531 11.56 8.32 -3.29
CA GLY A 531 11.21 6.98 -2.81
C GLY A 531 10.37 7.01 -1.53
N LEU A 532 10.69 7.88 -0.57
CA LEU A 532 9.89 8.09 0.64
C LEU A 532 8.48 8.61 0.30
N ALA A 533 8.35 9.51 -0.67
CA ALA A 533 7.05 10.02 -1.13
C ALA A 533 6.16 8.92 -1.72
N ILE A 534 6.72 7.96 -2.48
CA ILE A 534 5.99 6.78 -2.96
C ILE A 534 5.42 6.00 -1.77
N LEU A 535 6.19 5.83 -0.69
CA LEU A 535 5.75 5.15 0.52
C LEU A 535 4.78 6.00 1.38
N GLY A 536 4.49 7.25 0.99
CA GLY A 536 3.71 8.19 1.77
C GLY A 536 4.41 8.65 3.05
N ILE A 537 5.74 8.59 3.07
CA ILE A 537 6.58 9.01 4.20
C ILE A 537 7.15 10.41 3.90
N VAL A 538 6.91 11.34 4.81
CA VAL A 538 7.47 12.69 4.72
C VAL A 538 8.99 12.62 4.88
N ALA A 539 9.72 13.30 3.98
CA ALA A 539 11.17 13.43 4.03
C ALA A 539 11.55 14.79 4.67
N PRO A 540 11.78 14.87 5.98
CA PRO A 540 12.04 16.14 6.66
C PRO A 540 13.41 16.71 6.29
N ASN A 541 13.55 18.05 6.28
CA ASN A 541 14.84 18.70 6.08
C ASN A 541 15.66 18.78 7.37
N LYS A 542 15.02 18.61 8.53
CA LYS A 542 15.62 18.58 9.88
C LYS A 542 14.85 17.60 10.75
N ILE A 543 15.53 16.89 11.61
CA ILE A 543 15.00 16.02 12.67
C ILE A 543 15.73 16.40 13.94
#